data_d1a93d06564b1c969fd31b1e54379cca
#
_entry.id   d1a93d06564b1c969fd31b1e54379cca
#
_cell.length_a   1.000
_cell.length_b   1.000
_cell.length_c   1.000
_cell.angle_alpha   90.00
_cell.angle_beta   90.00
_cell.angle_gamma   90.00
#
_symmetry.space_group_name_H-M   'P 1'
#
loop_
_entity.id
_entity.type
_entity.pdbx_description
1 polymer ?
#
loop_
_entity_poly.entity_id
_entity_poly.type
_entity_poly.pdbx_seq_one_letter_code
_entity_poly.pdbx_strand_id
1 'polypeptide(L)'
;MIRAPKEGRTAMRIALASTLVKNGDTMFNIQTMTAQLEALSGQADLVLFGESVLQGFDSLCWDYEIDRCVAMTVSDATICQLRACAKQNKIAVSFGFL
;
A
#
# COMPACT_ATOMS: atom_id res chain seq x y z
N MET A 1 -16.37 -2.37 -3.81
CA MET A 1 -17.60 -2.52 -3.00
C MET A 1 -17.48 -1.65 -1.76
N ILE A 2 -18.48 -0.83 -1.52
CA ILE A 2 -18.52 -0.01 -0.30
C ILE A 2 -18.98 -0.89 0.84
N ARG A 3 -18.18 -0.94 1.87
CA ARG A 3 -18.51 -1.68 3.08
C ARG A 3 -19.52 -0.90 3.92
N ALA A 4 -20.51 -1.57 4.49
CA ALA A 4 -21.42 -0.96 5.44
C ALA A 4 -20.65 -0.41 6.64
N PRO A 5 -21.06 0.73 7.23
CA PRO A 5 -20.44 1.25 8.44
C PRO A 5 -20.49 0.20 9.56
N LYS A 6 -19.44 0.17 10.38
CA LYS A 6 -19.44 -0.65 11.58
C LYS A 6 -20.48 -0.10 12.56
N GLU A 7 -20.95 -0.97 13.44
CA GLU A 7 -21.92 -0.59 14.46
C GLU A 7 -21.44 0.65 15.21
N GLY A 8 -22.34 1.61 15.40
CA GLY A 8 -22.06 2.87 16.08
C GLY A 8 -21.42 3.96 15.19
N ARG A 9 -21.16 3.65 13.91
CA ARG A 9 -20.61 4.63 12.97
C ARG A 9 -21.55 4.86 11.80
N THR A 10 -21.62 6.12 11.35
CA THR A 10 -22.44 6.54 10.22
C THR A 10 -21.65 6.71 8.93
N ALA A 11 -20.31 6.62 8.98
CA ALA A 11 -19.44 6.84 7.83
C ALA A 11 -18.17 6.00 7.92
N MET A 12 -17.58 5.70 6.74
CA MET A 12 -16.27 5.09 6.62
C MET A 12 -15.18 6.11 6.97
N ARG A 13 -14.18 5.68 7.72
CA ARG A 13 -13.02 6.49 8.04
C ARG A 13 -11.91 6.19 7.02
N ILE A 14 -11.50 7.21 6.29
CA ILE A 14 -10.47 7.09 5.24
C ILE A 14 -9.25 7.89 5.66
N ALA A 15 -8.09 7.24 5.62
CA ALA A 15 -6.80 7.89 5.85
C ALA A 15 -6.09 8.09 4.51
N LEU A 16 -5.61 9.30 4.28
CA LEU A 16 -4.75 9.62 3.14
C LEU A 16 -3.31 9.58 3.64
N ALA A 17 -2.54 8.59 3.17
CA ALA A 17 -1.18 8.41 3.62
C ALA A 17 -0.21 9.12 2.69
N SER A 18 0.50 10.11 3.22
CA SER A 18 1.63 10.76 2.55
C SER A 18 2.90 10.24 3.19
N THR A 19 3.61 9.36 2.49
CA THR A 19 4.79 8.68 3.03
C THR A 19 6.03 9.03 2.24
N LEU A 20 7.18 8.97 2.90
CA LEU A 20 8.46 9.04 2.21
C LEU A 20 8.65 7.75 1.42
N VAL A 21 8.95 7.90 0.13
CA VAL A 21 9.19 6.78 -0.78
C VAL A 21 10.61 6.86 -1.30
N LYS A 22 11.32 5.74 -1.28
CA LYS A 22 12.65 5.61 -1.86
C LYS A 22 12.56 4.86 -3.18
N ASN A 23 13.00 5.49 -4.27
CA ASN A 23 12.98 4.88 -5.59
C ASN A 23 13.85 3.62 -5.63
N GLY A 24 13.26 2.50 -6.05
CA GLY A 24 13.95 1.23 -6.16
C GLY A 24 14.17 0.49 -4.85
N ASP A 25 13.81 1.06 -3.71
CA ASP A 25 13.96 0.41 -2.40
C ASP A 25 12.62 -0.10 -1.90
N THR A 26 12.18 -1.22 -2.47
CA THR A 26 10.89 -1.81 -2.12
C THR A 26 10.84 -2.28 -0.67
N MET A 27 11.96 -2.73 -0.10
CA MET A 27 12.03 -3.14 1.29
C MET A 27 11.70 -1.97 2.23
N PHE A 28 12.33 -0.81 1.99
CA PHE A 28 12.03 0.39 2.76
C PHE A 28 10.58 0.81 2.60
N ASN A 29 10.08 0.80 1.36
CA ASN A 29 8.74 1.27 1.05
C ASN A 29 7.67 0.36 1.68
N ILE A 30 7.84 -0.96 1.61
CA ILE A 30 6.88 -1.89 2.24
C ILE A 30 6.90 -1.75 3.77
N GLN A 31 8.06 -1.54 4.37
CA GLN A 31 8.15 -1.31 5.81
C GLN A 31 7.42 -0.05 6.22
N THR A 32 7.54 1.02 5.44
CA THR A 32 6.82 2.27 5.69
C THR A 32 5.32 2.08 5.58
N MET A 33 4.85 1.38 4.54
CA MET A 33 3.43 1.10 4.34
C MET A 33 2.85 0.26 5.49
N THR A 34 3.53 -0.81 5.87
CA THR A 34 3.06 -1.69 6.94
C THR A 34 3.05 -0.99 8.30
N ALA A 35 4.05 -0.14 8.57
CA ALA A 35 4.08 0.67 9.79
C ALA A 35 2.89 1.64 9.86
N GLN A 36 2.49 2.23 8.72
CA GLN A 36 1.31 3.10 8.66
C GLN A 36 0.03 2.31 8.93
N LEU A 37 -0.10 1.12 8.37
CA LEU A 37 -1.27 0.28 8.63
C LEU A 37 -1.38 -0.11 10.11
N GLU A 38 -0.27 -0.47 10.72
CA GLU A 38 -0.23 -0.82 12.14
C GLU A 38 -0.60 0.39 13.02
N ALA A 39 -0.08 1.57 12.69
CA ALA A 39 -0.39 2.79 13.43
C ALA A 39 -1.87 3.19 13.31
N LEU A 40 -2.51 2.87 12.18
CA LEU A 40 -3.91 3.22 11.91
C LEU A 40 -4.89 2.11 12.30
N SER A 41 -4.41 1.02 12.85
CA SER A 41 -5.26 -0.08 13.31
C SER A 41 -6.31 0.42 14.31
N GLY A 42 -7.58 0.15 14.05
CA GLY A 42 -8.69 0.64 14.85
C GLY A 42 -9.07 2.09 14.60
N GLN A 43 -8.34 2.83 13.76
CA GLN A 43 -8.57 4.25 13.51
C GLN A 43 -9.03 4.55 12.09
N ALA A 44 -8.78 3.65 11.14
CA ALA A 44 -9.18 3.83 9.76
C ALA A 44 -9.80 2.55 9.20
N ASP A 45 -10.68 2.68 8.23
CA ASP A 45 -11.30 1.58 7.51
C ASP A 45 -10.64 1.36 6.15
N LEU A 46 -10.11 2.42 5.56
CA LEU A 46 -9.43 2.43 4.28
C LEU A 46 -8.23 3.37 4.36
N VAL A 47 -7.10 2.94 3.85
CA VAL A 47 -5.90 3.77 3.69
C VAL A 47 -5.59 3.89 2.21
N LEU A 48 -5.45 5.12 1.74
CA LEU A 48 -5.06 5.43 0.36
C LEU A 48 -3.59 5.87 0.35
N PHE A 49 -2.76 5.09 -0.32
CA PHE A 49 -1.37 5.46 -0.60
C PHE A 49 -1.27 6.08 -2.00
N GLY A 50 -0.17 6.72 -2.28
CA GLY A 50 0.07 7.35 -3.57
C GLY A 50 0.40 6.36 -4.69
N GLU A 51 0.45 6.88 -5.90
CA GLU A 51 0.89 6.15 -7.08
C GLU A 51 2.35 5.73 -6.91
N SER A 52 2.67 4.52 -7.36
CA SER A 52 4.02 3.94 -7.30
C SER A 52 4.67 3.97 -5.91
N VAL A 53 3.88 3.93 -4.85
CA VAL A 53 4.38 3.98 -3.48
C VAL A 53 5.31 2.80 -3.16
N LEU A 54 5.16 1.68 -3.85
CA LEU A 54 5.91 0.46 -3.57
C LEU A 54 7.30 0.48 -4.20
N GLN A 55 7.43 0.87 -5.48
CA GLN A 55 8.71 0.89 -6.18
C GLN A 55 9.34 2.28 -6.29
N GLY A 56 8.53 3.32 -6.17
CA GLY A 56 8.95 4.70 -6.38
C GLY A 56 8.63 5.19 -7.79
N PHE A 57 8.28 6.46 -7.90
CA PHE A 57 7.86 7.05 -9.16
C PHE A 57 8.98 7.05 -10.22
N ASP A 58 10.23 7.27 -9.79
CA ASP A 58 11.39 7.33 -10.69
C ASP A 58 12.15 6.00 -10.75
N SER A 59 11.49 4.88 -10.47
CA SER A 59 12.14 3.56 -10.49
C SER A 59 12.37 3.02 -11.91
N LEU A 60 11.69 3.56 -12.92
CA LEU A 60 11.82 3.13 -14.31
C LEU A 60 12.88 3.94 -15.04
N CYS A 61 13.66 3.27 -15.89
CA CYS A 61 14.67 3.91 -16.74
C CYS A 61 14.30 3.93 -18.23
N TRP A 62 13.11 3.39 -18.58
CA TRP A 62 12.59 3.29 -19.95
C TRP A 62 13.35 2.28 -20.82
N ASP A 63 14.06 1.33 -20.20
CA ASP A 63 14.62 0.16 -20.84
C ASP A 63 13.80 -1.06 -20.42
N TYR A 64 13.12 -1.69 -21.36
CA TYR A 64 12.20 -2.78 -21.05
C TYR A 64 12.89 -3.95 -20.33
N GLU A 65 14.11 -4.31 -20.75
CA GLU A 65 14.83 -5.44 -20.13
C GLU A 65 15.20 -5.17 -18.67
N ILE A 66 15.41 -3.92 -18.32
CA ILE A 66 15.69 -3.50 -16.95
C ILE A 66 14.38 -3.32 -16.17
N ASP A 67 13.43 -2.60 -16.77
CA ASP A 67 12.19 -2.22 -16.09
C ASP A 67 11.31 -3.43 -15.77
N ARG A 68 11.34 -4.48 -16.61
CA ARG A 68 10.59 -5.72 -16.33
C ARG A 68 11.01 -6.37 -15.00
N CYS A 69 12.23 -6.12 -14.54
CA CYS A 69 12.71 -6.64 -13.26
C CYS A 69 12.17 -5.85 -12.07
N VAL A 70 11.67 -4.63 -12.29
CA VAL A 70 11.05 -3.79 -11.26
C VAL A 70 9.58 -4.13 -11.11
N ALA A 71 8.92 -4.52 -12.19
CA ALA A 71 7.48 -4.79 -12.20
C ALA A 71 7.13 -5.98 -11.31
N MET A 72 5.96 -5.92 -10.69
CA MET A 72 5.45 -6.95 -9.80
C MET A 72 4.08 -7.44 -10.25
N THR A 73 3.75 -8.67 -9.88
CA THR A 73 2.39 -9.20 -10.02
C THR A 73 1.70 -9.18 -8.66
N VAL A 74 0.38 -9.35 -8.66
CA VAL A 74 -0.40 -9.41 -7.42
C VAL A 74 -0.04 -10.60 -6.52
N SER A 75 0.67 -11.59 -7.06
CA SER A 75 1.14 -12.75 -6.30
C SER A 75 2.57 -12.59 -5.78
N ASP A 76 3.23 -11.47 -6.04
CA ASP A 76 4.56 -11.20 -5.51
C ASP A 76 4.55 -11.24 -3.98
N ALA A 77 5.64 -11.75 -3.40
CA ALA A 77 5.75 -11.90 -1.95
C ALA A 77 5.55 -10.58 -1.19
N THR A 78 6.04 -9.48 -1.76
CA THR A 78 5.88 -8.15 -1.17
C THR A 78 4.40 -7.73 -1.12
N ILE A 79 3.67 -7.96 -2.20
CA ILE A 79 2.23 -7.67 -2.26
C ILE A 79 1.47 -8.57 -1.27
N CYS A 80 1.83 -9.84 -1.19
CA CYS A 80 1.23 -10.78 -0.24
C CYS A 80 1.47 -10.35 1.21
N GLN A 81 2.66 -9.85 1.52
CA GLN A 81 3.00 -9.31 2.85
C GLN A 81 2.11 -8.13 3.21
N LEU A 82 1.91 -7.20 2.27
CA LEU A 82 1.05 -6.04 2.48
C LEU A 82 -0.41 -6.46 2.71
N ARG A 83 -0.89 -7.43 1.91
CA ARG A 83 -2.26 -7.97 2.06
C ARG A 83 -2.45 -8.60 3.43
N ALA A 84 -1.48 -9.37 3.90
CA ALA A 84 -1.55 -10.01 5.23
C ALA A 84 -1.58 -8.96 6.34
N CYS A 85 -0.78 -7.91 6.23
CA CYS A 85 -0.77 -6.80 7.18
C CYS A 85 -2.11 -6.06 7.20
N ALA A 86 -2.66 -5.77 6.03
CA ALA A 86 -3.97 -5.12 5.91
C ALA A 86 -5.08 -5.96 6.57
N LYS A 87 -5.09 -7.26 6.29
CA LYS A 87 -6.05 -8.19 6.88
C LYS A 87 -5.93 -8.25 8.40
N GLN A 88 -4.70 -8.33 8.91
CA GLN A 88 -4.45 -8.39 10.35
C GLN A 88 -4.93 -7.14 11.07
N ASN A 89 -4.78 -5.96 10.45
CA ASN A 89 -5.19 -4.69 11.01
C ASN A 89 -6.62 -4.28 10.62
N LYS A 90 -7.32 -5.13 9.85
CA LYS A 90 -8.71 -4.90 9.41
C LYS A 90 -8.89 -3.58 8.68
N ILE A 91 -7.96 -3.26 7.80
CA ILE A 91 -7.95 -2.05 6.99
C ILE A 91 -7.91 -2.43 5.51
N ALA A 92 -8.77 -1.83 4.70
CA ALA A 92 -8.66 -1.89 3.26
C ALA A 92 -7.56 -0.94 2.79
N VAL A 93 -6.82 -1.32 1.76
CA VAL A 93 -5.68 -0.54 1.26
C VAL A 93 -5.84 -0.32 -0.23
N SER A 94 -5.60 0.90 -0.67
CA SER A 94 -5.51 1.25 -2.08
C SER A 94 -4.14 1.85 -2.37
N PHE A 95 -3.47 1.34 -3.40
CA PHE A 95 -2.17 1.85 -3.82
C PHE A 95 -1.89 1.46 -5.27
N GLY A 96 -1.05 2.25 -5.94
CA GLY A 96 -0.54 1.90 -7.26
C GLY A 96 0.82 1.23 -7.16
N PHE A 97 1.11 0.33 -8.10
CA PHE A 97 2.43 -0.28 -8.24
C PHE A 97 2.68 -0.67 -9.69
N LEU A 98 3.95 -0.90 -10.01
CA LEU A 98 4.40 -1.23 -11.35
C LEU A 98 4.50 -2.72 -11.58
#